data_4fc9c6e7170431d16d255d78d0941e95
#
_entry.id   4fc9c6e7170431d16d255d78d0941e95
#
_cell.length_a   1.000
_cell.length_b   1.000
_cell.length_c   1.000
_cell.angle_alpha   90.00
_cell.angle_beta   90.00
_cell.angle_gamma   90.00
#
_symmetry.space_group_name_H-M   'P 1'
#
loop_
_entity.id
_entity.type
_entity.pdbx_description
1 polymer ?
#
loop_
_entity_poly.entity_id
_entity_poly.type
_entity_poly.pdbx_seq_one_letter_code
_entity_poly.pdbx_strand_id
1 'polypeptide(L)'
;MALAFDCNLATFGFPYDKDLATPVEIANWVATTTSIGESGSYLIELAEKGRFSFFDFPKKGFPPQLGEVVITTRKPLPAKRASAPDVRTLVRSGKSVLLLFGLGPRGLPKEMFDISHKHLDITGRGLSLETCTALGAVVASLLSK
;
A
#
# COMPACT_ATOMS: atom_id res chain seq x y z
N MET A 1 10.27 -5.26 -0.64
CA MET A 1 8.96 -5.90 -0.82
C MET A 1 8.37 -5.60 -2.20
N ALA A 2 8.07 -4.36 -2.56
CA ALA A 2 7.41 -4.04 -3.84
C ALA A 2 8.21 -4.55 -5.06
N LEU A 3 9.51 -4.33 -5.08
CA LEU A 3 10.36 -4.81 -6.16
C LEU A 3 10.37 -6.35 -6.23
N ALA A 4 10.44 -7.01 -5.08
CA ALA A 4 10.52 -8.48 -5.00
C ALA A 4 9.24 -9.17 -5.47
N PHE A 5 8.08 -8.55 -5.29
CA PHE A 5 6.78 -9.10 -5.68
C PHE A 5 6.20 -8.45 -6.94
N ASP A 6 7.01 -7.69 -7.65
CA ASP A 6 6.61 -7.04 -8.90
C ASP A 6 5.41 -6.10 -8.75
N CYS A 7 5.36 -5.37 -7.64
CA CYS A 7 4.32 -4.40 -7.32
C CYS A 7 4.79 -2.97 -7.56
N ASN A 8 3.85 -2.08 -7.83
CA ASN A 8 4.09 -0.65 -7.73
C ASN A 8 3.96 -0.22 -6.26
N LEU A 9 4.59 0.89 -5.92
CA LEU A 9 4.51 1.50 -4.60
C LEU A 9 3.92 2.89 -4.71
N ALA A 10 3.00 3.21 -3.82
CA ALA A 10 2.42 4.55 -3.72
C ALA A 10 2.38 5.01 -2.27
N THR A 11 2.56 6.30 -2.06
CA THR A 11 2.35 6.94 -0.77
C THR A 11 1.25 7.99 -0.87
N PHE A 12 0.44 8.12 0.17
CA PHE A 12 -0.67 9.05 0.23
C PHE A 12 -0.54 9.96 1.43
N GLY A 13 -0.54 11.28 1.19
CA GLY A 13 -0.54 12.28 2.25
C GLY A 13 0.76 12.39 3.04
N PHE A 14 1.87 11.89 2.52
CA PHE A 14 3.16 12.06 3.17
C PHE A 14 3.62 13.51 3.05
N PRO A 15 4.10 14.12 4.14
CA PRO A 15 4.52 15.53 4.14
C PRO A 15 5.94 15.68 3.57
N TYR A 16 6.13 15.34 2.31
CA TYR A 16 7.42 15.56 1.65
C TYR A 16 7.70 17.06 1.48
N ASP A 17 8.98 17.45 1.56
CA ASP A 17 9.40 18.81 1.30
C ASP A 17 8.99 19.25 -0.12
N LYS A 18 8.64 20.52 -0.27
CA LYS A 18 8.22 21.09 -1.56
C LYS A 18 9.30 21.02 -2.63
N ASP A 19 10.56 20.93 -2.23
CA ASP A 19 11.70 20.78 -3.15
C ASP A 19 11.78 19.38 -3.75
N LEU A 20 11.08 18.40 -3.16
CA LEU A 20 11.02 17.02 -3.66
C LEU A 20 9.79 16.89 -4.58
N ALA A 21 9.98 17.22 -5.85
CA ALA A 21 8.87 17.31 -6.81
C ALA A 21 8.63 16.02 -7.61
N THR A 22 9.58 15.10 -7.64
CA THR A 22 9.49 13.86 -8.42
C THR A 22 9.72 12.63 -7.58
N PRO A 23 9.20 11.45 -7.98
CA PRO A 23 9.46 10.19 -7.27
C PRO A 23 10.96 9.87 -7.16
N VAL A 24 11.75 10.15 -8.18
CA VAL A 24 13.21 9.90 -8.15
C VAL A 24 13.89 10.78 -7.10
N GLU A 25 13.52 12.06 -7.01
CA GLU A 25 14.06 12.97 -5.99
C GLU A 25 13.70 12.48 -4.58
N ILE A 26 12.46 12.04 -4.35
CA ILE A 26 12.03 11.48 -3.07
C ILE A 26 12.83 10.23 -2.74
N ALA A 27 12.98 9.31 -3.69
CA ALA A 27 13.71 8.07 -3.49
C ALA A 27 15.18 8.31 -3.13
N ASN A 28 15.83 9.24 -3.83
CA ASN A 28 17.22 9.62 -3.52
C ASN A 28 17.34 10.26 -2.13
N TRP A 29 16.39 11.14 -1.77
CA TRP A 29 16.38 11.76 -0.45
C TRP A 29 16.23 10.69 0.66
N VAL A 30 15.31 9.76 0.51
CA VAL A 30 15.11 8.66 1.47
C VAL A 30 16.38 7.81 1.60
N ALA A 31 16.99 7.45 0.47
CA ALA A 31 18.18 6.60 0.46
C ALA A 31 19.40 7.26 1.12
N THR A 32 19.51 8.59 1.05
CA THR A 32 20.68 9.32 1.54
C THR A 32 20.51 9.92 2.93
N THR A 33 19.27 10.14 3.38
CA THR A 33 18.98 10.86 4.63
C THR A 33 18.38 9.99 5.74
N THR A 34 18.05 8.74 5.43
CA THR A 34 17.47 7.82 6.40
C THR A 34 18.39 6.62 6.62
N SER A 35 18.09 5.83 7.65
CA SER A 35 18.83 4.62 7.98
C SER A 35 18.39 3.38 7.18
N ILE A 36 17.76 3.57 6.02
CA ILE A 36 17.24 2.48 5.20
C ILE A 36 18.34 1.55 4.65
N GLY A 37 19.59 2.05 4.57
CA GLY A 37 20.72 1.25 4.11
C GLY A 37 20.62 0.86 2.64
N GLU A 38 21.08 -0.35 2.30
CA GLU A 38 21.10 -0.85 0.92
C GLU A 38 19.70 -0.94 0.30
N SER A 39 18.66 -1.09 1.09
CA SER A 39 17.26 -1.14 0.59
C SER A 39 16.82 0.17 -0.06
N GLY A 40 17.54 1.26 0.16
CA GLY A 40 17.30 2.53 -0.54
C GLY A 40 17.50 2.41 -2.05
N SER A 41 18.40 1.55 -2.51
CA SER A 41 18.62 1.29 -3.94
C SER A 41 17.39 0.69 -4.61
N TYR A 42 16.61 -0.11 -3.90
CA TYR A 42 15.37 -0.68 -4.42
C TYR A 42 14.30 0.38 -4.66
N LEU A 43 14.21 1.35 -3.77
CA LEU A 43 13.27 2.47 -3.94
C LEU A 43 13.66 3.36 -5.13
N ILE A 44 14.95 3.63 -5.29
CA ILE A 44 15.47 4.38 -6.43
C ILE A 44 15.15 3.64 -7.74
N GLU A 45 15.37 2.33 -7.77
CA GLU A 45 15.06 1.50 -8.95
C GLU A 45 13.57 1.55 -9.30
N LEU A 46 12.68 1.43 -8.30
CA LEU A 46 11.24 1.57 -8.51
C LEU A 46 10.87 2.93 -9.10
N ALA A 47 11.45 4.00 -8.56
CA ALA A 47 11.19 5.36 -9.03
C ALA A 47 11.67 5.56 -10.46
N GLU A 48 12.86 5.09 -10.80
CA GLU A 48 13.42 5.18 -12.14
C GLU A 48 12.60 4.40 -13.18
N LYS A 49 11.98 3.31 -12.77
CA LYS A 49 11.09 2.51 -13.61
C LYS A 49 9.65 3.05 -13.69
N GLY A 50 9.36 4.19 -13.06
CA GLY A 50 8.00 4.74 -12.99
C GLY A 50 7.04 3.93 -12.12
N ARG A 51 7.57 3.15 -11.18
CA ARG A 51 6.79 2.26 -10.32
C ARG A 51 6.66 2.75 -8.88
N PHE A 52 7.17 3.93 -8.60
CA PHE A 52 6.93 4.65 -7.35
C PHE A 52 6.14 5.93 -7.67
N SER A 53 5.06 6.16 -6.95
CA SER A 53 4.22 7.36 -7.09
C SER A 53 3.87 7.92 -5.71
N PHE A 54 3.57 9.21 -5.66
CA PHE A 54 3.09 9.83 -4.45
C PHE A 54 1.88 10.71 -4.77
N PHE A 55 0.94 10.75 -3.84
CA PHE A 55 -0.34 11.44 -4.00
C PHE A 55 -0.68 12.21 -2.73
N ASP A 56 -1.49 13.25 -2.88
CA ASP A 56 -2.12 13.90 -1.75
C ASP A 56 -3.12 12.92 -1.08
N PHE A 57 -3.44 13.19 0.17
CA PHE A 57 -4.40 12.37 0.89
C PHE A 57 -5.76 12.45 0.20
N PRO A 58 -6.40 11.33 -0.14
CA PRO A 58 -7.65 11.34 -0.90
C PRO A 58 -8.80 11.88 -0.05
N LYS A 59 -9.61 12.77 -0.63
CA LYS A 59 -10.76 13.38 0.04
C LYS A 59 -12.09 12.70 -0.32
N LYS A 60 -12.26 12.33 -1.58
CA LYS A 60 -13.51 11.75 -2.10
C LYS A 60 -13.35 10.39 -2.72
N GLY A 61 -12.14 9.94 -2.94
CA GLY A 61 -11.82 8.67 -3.56
C GLY A 61 -10.39 8.65 -4.06
N PHE A 62 -9.94 7.49 -4.49
CA PHE A 62 -8.59 7.30 -5.02
C PHE A 62 -8.59 7.52 -6.55
N PRO A 63 -7.42 7.83 -7.14
CA PRO A 63 -7.31 7.90 -8.59
C PRO A 63 -7.83 6.60 -9.24
N PRO A 64 -8.76 6.67 -10.21
CA PRO A 64 -9.39 5.48 -10.80
C PRO A 64 -8.39 4.50 -11.43
N GLN A 65 -7.27 4.99 -11.94
CA GLN A 65 -6.23 4.14 -12.54
C GLN A 65 -5.58 3.18 -11.55
N LEU A 66 -5.69 3.44 -10.23
CA LEU A 66 -5.16 2.53 -9.21
C LEU A 66 -6.06 1.31 -9.00
N GLY A 67 -7.27 1.34 -9.54
CA GLY A 67 -8.17 0.21 -9.55
C GLY A 67 -9.00 0.03 -8.28
N GLU A 68 -9.31 -1.21 -7.98
CA GLU A 68 -10.14 -1.55 -6.81
C GLU A 68 -9.35 -1.40 -5.52
N VAL A 69 -9.91 -0.67 -4.56
CA VAL A 69 -9.24 -0.32 -3.31
C VAL A 69 -9.60 -1.35 -2.24
N VAL A 70 -8.57 -2.04 -1.75
CA VAL A 70 -8.68 -3.02 -0.66
C VAL A 70 -7.89 -2.48 0.52
N ILE A 71 -8.55 -2.12 1.61
CA ILE A 71 -7.86 -1.74 2.84
C ILE A 71 -7.55 -2.97 3.68
N THR A 72 -6.44 -2.92 4.39
CA THR A 72 -6.10 -3.92 5.40
C THR A 72 -6.50 -3.40 6.76
N THR A 73 -7.29 -4.18 7.49
CA THR A 73 -7.81 -3.79 8.79
C THR A 73 -8.18 -5.01 9.63
N ARG A 74 -8.00 -4.91 10.94
CA ARG A 74 -8.48 -5.93 11.88
C ARG A 74 -9.98 -5.84 12.14
N LYS A 75 -10.63 -4.76 11.70
CA LYS A 75 -12.06 -4.50 11.94
C LYS A 75 -12.79 -4.21 10.63
N PRO A 76 -12.88 -5.19 9.71
CA PRO A 76 -13.58 -4.98 8.46
C PRO A 76 -15.08 -4.71 8.71
N LEU A 77 -15.64 -3.77 7.95
CA LEU A 77 -17.08 -3.58 7.94
C LEU A 77 -17.73 -4.82 7.28
N PRO A 78 -18.78 -5.39 7.89
CA PRO A 78 -19.38 -6.62 7.36
C PRO A 78 -19.78 -6.56 5.89
N ALA A 79 -20.31 -5.41 5.44
CA ALA A 79 -20.74 -5.23 4.05
C ALA A 79 -19.59 -5.22 3.04
N LYS A 80 -18.35 -4.96 3.48
CA LYS A 80 -17.17 -4.85 2.61
C LYS A 80 -16.14 -5.95 2.88
N ARG A 81 -16.38 -6.82 3.83
CA ARG A 81 -15.44 -7.88 4.20
C ARG A 81 -15.10 -8.77 3.01
N ALA A 82 -13.82 -8.98 2.79
CA ALA A 82 -13.31 -9.91 1.78
C ALA A 82 -12.27 -10.83 2.42
N SER A 83 -12.24 -12.07 1.98
CA SER A 83 -11.23 -13.03 2.42
C SER A 83 -9.94 -12.88 1.61
N ALA A 84 -8.84 -13.45 2.10
CA ALA A 84 -7.59 -13.49 1.33
C ALA A 84 -7.75 -14.24 -0.01
N PRO A 85 -8.46 -15.39 -0.07
CA PRO A 85 -8.75 -16.01 -1.37
C PRO A 85 -9.53 -15.12 -2.33
N ASP A 86 -10.51 -14.34 -1.85
CA ASP A 86 -11.26 -13.41 -2.71
C ASP A 86 -10.35 -12.36 -3.32
N VAL A 87 -9.51 -11.74 -2.50
CA VAL A 87 -8.58 -10.71 -2.97
C VAL A 87 -7.52 -11.31 -3.90
N ARG A 88 -7.05 -12.51 -3.60
CA ARG A 88 -6.12 -13.23 -4.48
C ARG A 88 -6.72 -13.47 -5.86
N THR A 89 -7.97 -13.90 -5.92
CA THR A 89 -8.70 -14.08 -7.17
C THR A 89 -8.79 -12.77 -7.95
N LEU A 90 -9.09 -11.68 -7.26
CA LEU A 90 -9.17 -10.35 -7.85
C LEU A 90 -7.83 -9.93 -8.46
N VAL A 91 -6.73 -10.09 -7.73
CA VAL A 91 -5.39 -9.79 -8.21
C VAL A 91 -5.03 -10.63 -9.43
N ARG A 92 -5.32 -11.95 -9.39
CA ARG A 92 -5.03 -12.88 -10.49
C ARG A 92 -5.89 -12.66 -11.72
N SER A 93 -7.00 -11.96 -11.60
CA SER A 93 -7.87 -11.64 -12.76
C SER A 93 -7.25 -10.60 -13.71
N GLY A 94 -6.12 -10.04 -13.38
CA GLY A 94 -5.46 -9.00 -14.18
C GLY A 94 -6.00 -7.59 -13.94
N LYS A 95 -6.93 -7.41 -13.01
CA LYS A 95 -7.44 -6.09 -12.64
C LYS A 95 -6.42 -5.35 -11.76
N SER A 96 -6.40 -4.03 -11.88
CA SER A 96 -5.62 -3.19 -10.98
C SER A 96 -6.24 -3.21 -9.59
N VAL A 97 -5.42 -3.45 -8.58
CA VAL A 97 -5.82 -3.49 -7.17
C VAL A 97 -4.87 -2.62 -6.36
N LEU A 98 -5.43 -1.73 -5.56
CA LEU A 98 -4.69 -0.94 -4.59
C LEU A 98 -4.84 -1.58 -3.21
N LEU A 99 -3.75 -2.12 -2.69
CA LEU A 99 -3.69 -2.60 -1.31
C LEU A 99 -3.25 -1.44 -0.42
N LEU A 100 -4.12 -0.97 0.46
CA LEU A 100 -3.87 0.19 1.29
C LEU A 100 -3.56 -0.22 2.73
N PHE A 101 -2.44 0.28 3.24
CA PHE A 101 -1.97 -0.01 4.60
C PHE A 101 -1.93 1.28 5.42
N GLY A 102 -2.39 1.20 6.67
CA GLY A 102 -2.23 2.28 7.61
C GLY A 102 -0.85 2.30 8.24
N LEU A 103 -0.46 3.46 8.75
CA LEU A 103 0.79 3.66 9.46
C LEU A 103 0.49 4.04 10.91
N GLY A 104 1.30 3.49 11.83
CA GLY A 104 1.20 3.80 13.24
C GLY A 104 0.05 3.07 13.96
N PRO A 105 -0.11 3.33 15.27
CA PRO A 105 -0.98 2.55 16.14
C PRO A 105 -2.49 2.73 15.87
N ARG A 106 -2.87 3.82 15.24
CA ARG A 106 -4.28 4.10 14.92
C ARG A 106 -4.73 3.47 13.61
N GLY A 107 -3.79 3.00 12.79
CA GLY A 107 -4.09 2.43 11.49
C GLY A 107 -4.61 3.45 10.49
N LEU A 108 -5.52 3.03 9.61
CA LEU A 108 -6.11 3.89 8.60
C LEU A 108 -7.14 4.86 9.17
N PRO A 109 -7.22 6.12 8.67
CA PRO A 109 -8.28 7.04 9.02
C PRO A 109 -9.66 6.47 8.67
N LYS A 110 -10.67 6.89 9.44
CA LYS A 110 -12.04 6.41 9.29
C LYS A 110 -12.60 6.61 7.87
N GLU A 111 -12.24 7.70 7.23
CA GLU A 111 -12.70 8.04 5.89
C GLU A 111 -12.29 7.00 4.85
N MET A 112 -11.19 6.28 5.09
CA MET A 112 -10.72 5.23 4.18
C MET A 112 -11.66 4.02 4.16
N PHE A 113 -12.35 3.76 5.26
CA PHE A 113 -13.35 2.69 5.33
C PHE A 113 -14.55 2.97 4.42
N ASP A 114 -14.90 4.24 4.26
CA ASP A 114 -16.05 4.64 3.44
C ASP A 114 -15.74 4.61 1.94
N ILE A 115 -14.54 5.05 1.55
CA ILE A 115 -14.17 5.18 0.14
C ILE A 115 -13.49 3.93 -0.43
N SER A 116 -13.17 2.95 0.39
CA SER A 116 -12.61 1.67 -0.07
C SER A 116 -13.71 0.72 -0.54
N HIS A 117 -13.34 -0.21 -1.44
CA HIS A 117 -14.27 -1.19 -2.00
C HIS A 117 -14.36 -2.46 -1.14
N LYS A 118 -13.23 -2.92 -0.62
CA LYS A 118 -13.15 -4.15 0.18
C LYS A 118 -12.28 -3.95 1.41
N HIS A 119 -12.59 -4.70 2.46
CA HIS A 119 -11.85 -4.70 3.73
C HIS A 119 -11.31 -6.11 3.99
N LEU A 120 -9.99 -6.21 4.14
CA LEU A 120 -9.30 -7.48 4.37
C LEU A 120 -8.69 -7.52 5.77
N ASP A 121 -9.12 -8.49 6.58
CA ASP A 121 -8.40 -8.91 7.79
C ASP A 121 -7.56 -10.12 7.42
N ILE A 122 -6.26 -9.91 7.22
CA ILE A 122 -5.36 -10.99 6.78
C ILE A 122 -5.23 -12.10 7.84
N THR A 123 -5.41 -11.77 9.11
CA THR A 123 -5.36 -12.77 10.18
C THR A 123 -6.63 -13.61 10.25
N GLY A 124 -7.75 -13.07 9.78
CA GLY A 124 -9.07 -13.69 9.94
C GLY A 124 -9.53 -13.78 11.39
N ARG A 125 -8.82 -13.17 12.32
CA ARG A 125 -9.03 -13.29 13.77
C ARG A 125 -9.17 -11.94 14.47
N GLY A 126 -9.23 -10.84 13.71
CA GLY A 126 -9.36 -9.50 14.27
C GLY A 126 -8.11 -9.02 15.01
N LEU A 127 -6.94 -9.56 14.68
CA LEU A 127 -5.68 -9.21 15.32
C LEU A 127 -4.93 -8.15 14.51
N SER A 128 -4.37 -7.19 15.23
CA SER A 128 -3.55 -6.14 14.63
C SER A 128 -2.14 -6.64 14.34
N LEU A 129 -1.62 -6.29 13.17
CA LEU A 129 -0.22 -6.51 12.81
C LEU A 129 0.48 -5.16 12.69
N GLU A 130 1.74 -5.13 13.08
CA GLU A 130 2.61 -3.98 12.84
C GLU A 130 2.77 -3.78 11.31
N THR A 131 2.93 -2.53 10.86
CA THR A 131 2.86 -2.17 9.43
C THR A 131 3.80 -2.98 8.55
N CYS A 132 5.06 -3.13 8.92
CA CYS A 132 6.01 -3.91 8.11
C CYS A 132 5.61 -5.38 8.05
N THR A 133 5.15 -5.93 9.17
CA THR A 133 4.66 -7.32 9.25
C THR A 133 3.42 -7.48 8.37
N ALA A 134 2.48 -6.54 8.42
CA ALA A 134 1.27 -6.57 7.60
C ALA A 134 1.62 -6.50 6.10
N LEU A 135 2.51 -5.61 5.70
CA LEU A 135 2.97 -5.50 4.32
C LEU A 135 3.53 -6.83 3.81
N GLY A 136 4.44 -7.44 4.56
CA GLY A 136 5.02 -8.73 4.19
C GLY A 136 3.99 -9.85 4.13
N ALA A 137 3.18 -9.99 5.17
CA ALA A 137 2.18 -11.06 5.27
C ALA A 137 1.12 -10.96 4.17
N VAL A 138 0.56 -9.78 3.95
CA VAL A 138 -0.50 -9.57 2.95
C VAL A 138 0.05 -9.78 1.53
N VAL A 139 1.15 -9.14 1.20
CA VAL A 139 1.71 -9.21 -0.15
C VAL A 139 2.15 -10.64 -0.47
N ALA A 140 2.85 -11.31 0.43
CA ALA A 140 3.26 -12.70 0.22
C ALA A 140 2.06 -13.64 0.07
N SER A 141 1.02 -13.47 0.89
CA SER A 141 -0.20 -14.30 0.83
C SER A 141 -0.98 -14.13 -0.48
N LEU A 142 -1.00 -12.93 -1.03
CA LEU A 142 -1.79 -12.64 -2.23
C LEU A 142 -1.01 -12.86 -3.53
N LEU A 143 0.29 -12.66 -3.53
CA LEU A 143 1.11 -12.61 -4.74
C LEU A 143 2.12 -13.76 -4.88
N SER A 144 2.33 -14.56 -3.85
CA SER A 144 3.19 -15.74 -3.98
C SER A 144 2.55 -16.76 -4.94
N LYS A 145 3.40 -17.38 -5.73
CA LYS A 145 3.00 -18.38 -6.72
C LYS A 145 2.67 -19.74 -6.09
#